data_d409f4cc85fc6a0ff1ac6a9c8f66cf69
#
_entry.id   d409f4cc85fc6a0ff1ac6a9c8f66cf69
#
_cell.length_a   1.000
_cell.length_b   1.000
_cell.length_c   1.000
_cell.angle_alpha   90.00
_cell.angle_beta   90.00
_cell.angle_gamma   90.00
#
_symmetry.space_group_name_H-M   'P 1'
#
loop_
_entity.id
_entity.type
_entity.pdbx_description
1 polymer ?
#
loop_
_entity_poly.entity_id
_entity_poly.type
_entity_poly.pdbx_seq_one_letter_code
_entity_poly.pdbx_strand_id
1 'polypeptide(L)'
;MLFRSTLVSLAGAAAFAFLALRNGETVSAGWLLTAAICTYLVAYRFYSKIIAAKIFALDADRATPAERLADGRDFVPTNKWIVFGHHFAAIPGPGPLVGPTLAAQFGFLPGFIWIVVGVALGGAVQDCVILCASVRRDGKSLGQMAKDEIGSVAGLTALIAILGIMVVLDRKSTRLNSSHSQQSRMPSSA
;
A
#
# COMPACT_ATOMS: atom_id res chain seq x y z
N MET A 1 17.89 20.46 -9.08
CA MET A 1 17.05 21.09 -8.04
C MET A 1 16.48 20.08 -7.05
N LEU A 2 15.98 18.95 -7.47
CA LEU A 2 15.41 17.89 -6.63
C LEU A 2 16.37 17.34 -5.54
N PHE A 3 17.61 17.04 -5.91
CA PHE A 3 18.61 16.49 -5.00
C PHE A 3 18.96 17.43 -3.84
N ARG A 4 18.99 18.73 -4.08
CA ARG A 4 19.26 19.74 -3.03
C ARG A 4 18.09 19.87 -2.04
N SER A 5 16.84 19.81 -2.51
CA SER A 5 15.68 19.90 -1.62
C SER A 5 15.50 18.65 -0.75
N THR A 6 15.77 17.46 -1.27
CA THR A 6 15.74 16.22 -0.50
C THR A 6 16.85 16.16 0.53
N LEU A 7 18.06 16.63 0.19
CA LEU A 7 19.18 16.74 1.13
C LEU A 7 18.87 17.72 2.27
N VAL A 8 18.31 18.88 1.97
CA VAL A 8 17.91 19.87 2.97
C VAL A 8 16.81 19.34 3.88
N SER A 9 15.82 18.63 3.33
CA SER A 9 14.75 18.01 4.13
C SER A 9 15.28 16.91 5.04
N LEU A 10 16.18 16.06 4.56
CA LEU A 10 16.83 15.02 5.36
C LEU A 10 17.73 15.62 6.45
N ALA A 11 18.51 16.64 6.12
CA ALA A 11 19.35 17.32 7.08
C ALA A 11 18.52 18.03 8.16
N GLY A 12 17.41 18.67 7.78
CA GLY A 12 16.47 19.29 8.70
C GLY A 12 15.80 18.27 9.63
N ALA A 13 15.35 17.14 9.10
CA ALA A 13 14.78 16.07 9.89
C ALA A 13 15.79 15.44 10.86
N ALA A 14 17.03 15.22 10.41
CA ALA A 14 18.10 14.70 11.25
C ALA A 14 18.51 15.69 12.36
N ALA A 15 18.61 16.97 12.04
CA ALA A 15 18.91 18.02 13.02
C ALA A 15 17.81 18.13 14.08
N PHE A 16 16.55 18.05 13.67
CA PHE A 16 15.40 18.10 14.58
C PHE A 16 15.34 16.88 15.51
N ALA A 17 15.56 15.67 14.94
CA ALA A 17 15.66 14.44 15.72
C ALA A 17 16.82 14.50 16.73
N PHE A 18 17.97 15.02 16.33
CA PHE A 18 19.13 15.18 17.20
C PHE A 18 18.86 16.14 18.37
N LEU A 19 18.21 17.28 18.10
CA LEU A 19 17.82 18.25 19.13
C LEU A 19 16.82 17.66 20.13
N ALA A 20 15.80 16.93 19.65
CA ALA A 20 14.81 16.28 20.51
C ALA A 20 15.45 15.23 21.43
N LEU A 21 16.32 14.39 20.90
CA LEU A 21 17.06 13.39 21.67
C LEU A 21 18.02 14.01 22.69
N ARG A 22 18.68 15.11 22.32
CA ARG A 22 19.60 15.83 23.23
C ARG A 22 18.89 16.50 24.40
N ASN A 23 17.64 16.94 24.18
CA ASN A 23 16.80 17.53 25.21
C ASN A 23 16.12 16.52 26.14
N GLY A 24 16.37 15.21 25.93
CA GLY A 24 15.77 14.15 26.73
C GLY A 24 14.28 13.96 26.49
N GLU A 25 13.75 14.48 25.37
CA GLU A 25 12.35 14.27 25.01
C GLU A 25 12.11 12.79 24.67
N THR A 26 11.07 12.22 25.26
CA THR A 26 10.64 10.87 24.92
C THR A 26 10.04 10.86 23.52
N VAL A 27 10.46 9.91 22.68
CA VAL A 27 9.92 9.74 21.33
C VAL A 27 8.43 9.43 21.44
N SER A 28 7.58 10.38 21.15
CA SER A 28 6.13 10.21 21.17
C SER A 28 5.59 9.70 19.82
N ALA A 29 4.45 9.04 19.84
CA ALA A 29 3.76 8.60 18.62
C ALA A 29 3.46 9.78 17.66
N GLY A 30 3.25 10.99 18.19
CA GLY A 30 3.03 12.19 17.38
C GLY A 30 4.22 12.56 16.50
N TRP A 31 5.44 12.47 17.02
CA TRP A 31 6.67 12.73 16.25
C TRP A 31 6.84 11.72 15.10
N LEU A 32 6.60 10.45 15.40
CA LEU A 32 6.71 9.37 14.41
C LEU A 32 5.66 9.50 13.31
N LEU A 33 4.43 9.83 13.68
CA LEU A 33 3.35 10.08 12.73
C LEU A 33 3.68 11.26 11.81
N THR A 34 4.16 12.36 12.37
CA THR A 34 4.56 13.54 11.61
C THR A 34 5.72 13.23 10.66
N ALA A 35 6.74 12.50 11.12
CA ALA A 35 7.85 12.07 10.28
C ALA A 35 7.39 11.17 9.11
N ALA A 36 6.49 10.23 9.38
CA ALA A 36 5.91 9.36 8.35
C ALA A 36 5.11 10.16 7.31
N ILE A 37 4.24 11.07 7.74
CA ILE A 37 3.45 11.93 6.86
C ILE A 37 4.37 12.78 5.98
N CYS A 38 5.38 13.44 6.55
CA CYS A 38 6.34 14.23 5.79
C CYS A 38 7.10 13.38 4.76
N THR A 39 7.54 12.19 5.14
CA THR A 39 8.24 11.26 4.25
C THR A 39 7.35 10.85 3.08
N TYR A 40 6.09 10.49 3.35
CA TYR A 40 5.14 10.10 2.30
C TYR A 40 4.75 11.26 1.39
N LEU A 41 4.60 12.47 1.90
CA LEU A 41 4.34 13.65 1.07
C LEU A 41 5.51 13.94 0.13
N VAL A 42 6.75 13.83 0.61
CA VAL A 42 7.95 13.99 -0.22
C VAL A 42 8.04 12.87 -1.26
N ALA A 43 7.84 11.62 -0.85
CA ALA A 43 7.84 10.47 -1.76
C ALA A 43 6.74 10.62 -2.83
N TYR A 44 5.53 10.99 -2.45
CA TYR A 44 4.43 11.23 -3.38
C TYR A 44 4.75 12.38 -4.35
N ARG A 45 5.28 13.48 -3.86
CA ARG A 45 5.53 14.69 -4.69
C ARG A 45 6.65 14.51 -5.70
N PHE A 46 7.70 13.78 -5.36
CA PHE A 46 8.91 13.68 -6.17
C PHE A 46 9.11 12.28 -6.75
N TYR A 47 9.09 11.27 -5.92
CA TYR A 47 9.39 9.90 -6.32
C TYR A 47 8.32 9.32 -7.24
N SER A 48 7.04 9.50 -6.92
CA SER A 48 5.95 9.03 -7.78
C SER A 48 5.97 9.68 -9.18
N LYS A 49 6.33 10.96 -9.27
CA LYS A 49 6.45 11.64 -10.57
C LYS A 49 7.58 11.08 -11.42
N ILE A 50 8.71 10.74 -10.82
CA ILE A 50 9.82 10.13 -11.55
C ILE A 50 9.40 8.76 -12.08
N ILE A 51 8.73 7.95 -11.26
CA ILE A 51 8.24 6.64 -11.65
C ILE A 51 7.20 6.76 -12.76
N ALA A 52 6.19 7.62 -12.59
CA ALA A 52 5.13 7.80 -13.56
C ALA A 52 5.65 8.31 -14.91
N ALA A 53 6.55 9.28 -14.91
CA ALA A 53 7.05 9.90 -16.14
C ALA A 53 8.16 9.10 -16.83
N LYS A 54 9.11 8.53 -16.06
CA LYS A 54 10.31 7.91 -16.63
C LYS A 54 10.20 6.39 -16.75
N ILE A 55 9.55 5.72 -15.79
CA ILE A 55 9.47 4.26 -15.79
C ILE A 55 8.22 3.80 -16.53
N PHE A 56 7.06 4.35 -16.18
CA PHE A 56 5.81 3.95 -16.81
C PHE A 56 5.47 4.72 -18.06
N ALA A 57 6.06 5.92 -18.29
CA ALA A 57 5.71 6.79 -19.39
C ALA A 57 4.17 6.87 -19.54
N LEU A 58 3.51 7.28 -18.46
CA LEU A 58 2.05 7.36 -18.43
C LEU A 58 1.59 8.42 -19.45
N ASP A 59 0.70 8.01 -20.32
CA ASP A 59 0.06 8.87 -21.31
C ASP A 59 -1.36 9.18 -20.81
N ALA A 60 -1.63 10.47 -20.61
CA ALA A 60 -2.92 10.95 -20.13
C ALA A 60 -4.03 10.86 -21.19
N ASP A 61 -3.65 10.84 -22.47
CA ASP A 61 -4.59 10.82 -23.60
C ASP A 61 -5.02 9.39 -23.98
N ARG A 62 -4.38 8.38 -23.35
CA ARG A 62 -4.71 6.99 -23.60
C ARG A 62 -6.01 6.60 -22.88
N ALA A 63 -7.05 6.25 -23.66
CA ALA A 63 -8.30 5.76 -23.13
C ALA A 63 -8.09 4.51 -22.25
N THR A 64 -8.74 4.49 -21.08
CA THR A 64 -8.69 3.36 -20.15
C THR A 64 -9.53 2.19 -20.66
N PRO A 65 -9.27 0.94 -20.20
CA PRO A 65 -10.13 -0.19 -20.53
C PRO A 65 -11.61 0.05 -20.18
N ALA A 66 -11.89 0.74 -19.09
CA ALA A 66 -13.25 1.08 -18.67
C ALA A 66 -13.99 1.99 -19.66
N GLU A 67 -13.25 2.83 -20.40
CA GLU A 67 -13.82 3.68 -21.43
C GLU A 67 -13.91 2.95 -22.78
N ARG A 68 -12.86 2.20 -23.13
CA ARG A 68 -12.73 1.53 -24.43
C ARG A 68 -13.60 0.28 -24.55
N LEU A 69 -13.76 -0.47 -23.46
CA LEU A 69 -14.48 -1.74 -23.41
C LEU A 69 -15.79 -1.62 -22.59
N ALA A 70 -16.32 -0.40 -22.42
CA ALA A 70 -17.50 -0.14 -21.61
C ALA A 70 -18.67 -1.04 -22.02
N ASP A 71 -19.06 -1.97 -21.15
CA ASP A 71 -20.17 -2.91 -21.35
C ASP A 71 -21.28 -2.75 -20.30
N GLY A 72 -21.08 -1.86 -19.33
CA GLY A 72 -22.02 -1.62 -18.24
C GLY A 72 -22.07 -2.73 -17.18
N ARG A 73 -21.21 -3.74 -17.26
CA ARG A 73 -21.11 -4.87 -16.31
C ARG A 73 -19.72 -5.00 -15.74
N ASP A 74 -18.75 -5.41 -16.55
CA ASP A 74 -17.37 -5.63 -16.15
C ASP A 74 -16.52 -4.36 -16.30
N PHE A 75 -16.83 -3.54 -17.30
CA PHE A 75 -16.15 -2.30 -17.60
C PHE A 75 -17.11 -1.11 -17.51
N VAL A 76 -17.06 -0.43 -16.38
CA VAL A 76 -17.93 0.73 -16.09
C VAL A 76 -17.07 1.94 -15.78
N PRO A 77 -17.14 3.02 -16.59
CA PRO A 77 -16.49 4.28 -16.26
C PRO A 77 -17.01 4.81 -14.91
N THR A 78 -16.13 4.92 -13.94
CA THR A 78 -16.50 5.24 -12.56
C THR A 78 -15.77 6.48 -12.08
N ASN A 79 -16.38 7.24 -11.18
CA ASN A 79 -15.78 8.43 -10.60
C ASN A 79 -14.46 8.08 -9.89
N LYS A 80 -13.42 8.88 -10.13
CA LYS A 80 -12.07 8.69 -9.56
C LYS A 80 -12.02 8.53 -8.04
N TRP A 81 -12.92 9.20 -7.33
CA TRP A 81 -12.99 9.11 -5.87
C TRP A 81 -13.56 7.79 -5.37
N ILE A 82 -14.52 7.22 -6.13
CA ILE A 82 -15.07 5.90 -5.85
C ILE A 82 -14.00 4.83 -6.10
N VAL A 83 -13.29 4.92 -7.23
CA VAL A 83 -12.18 4.00 -7.54
C VAL A 83 -11.08 4.10 -6.49
N PHE A 84 -10.70 5.31 -6.07
CA PHE A 84 -9.75 5.53 -4.99
C PHE A 84 -10.22 4.90 -3.68
N GLY A 85 -11.49 5.10 -3.30
CA GLY A 85 -12.07 4.52 -2.08
C GLY A 85 -12.04 3.00 -2.08
N HIS A 86 -12.39 2.36 -3.19
CA HIS A 86 -12.32 0.90 -3.34
C HIS A 86 -10.88 0.38 -3.26
N HIS A 87 -9.95 1.03 -3.95
CA HIS A 87 -8.53 0.65 -3.89
C HIS A 87 -7.97 0.81 -2.47
N PHE A 88 -8.27 1.92 -1.82
CA PHE A 88 -7.87 2.16 -0.44
C PHE A 88 -8.46 1.12 0.52
N ALA A 89 -9.74 0.78 0.37
CA ALA A 89 -10.41 -0.21 1.22
C ALA A 89 -9.83 -1.63 1.05
N ALA A 90 -9.29 -1.96 -0.13
CA ALA A 90 -8.64 -3.24 -0.38
C ALA A 90 -7.27 -3.37 0.30
N ILE A 91 -6.53 -2.26 0.48
CA ILE A 91 -5.20 -2.23 1.09
C ILE A 91 -5.23 -2.51 2.60
N PRO A 92 -6.08 -1.84 3.44
CA PRO A 92 -6.09 -2.04 4.89
C PRO A 92 -6.77 -3.35 5.30
N GLY A 93 -6.33 -4.45 4.73
CA GLY A 93 -6.73 -5.79 5.15
C GLY A 93 -6.09 -6.22 6.49
N PRO A 94 -6.31 -7.48 6.91
CA PRO A 94 -5.77 -7.99 8.17
C PRO A 94 -4.24 -7.95 8.25
N GLY A 95 -3.54 -8.07 7.12
CA GLY A 95 -2.07 -8.03 7.04
C GLY A 95 -1.47 -6.74 7.58
N PRO A 96 -1.86 -5.56 7.07
CA PRO A 96 -1.39 -4.26 7.55
C PRO A 96 -1.73 -3.95 9.01
N LEU A 97 -2.75 -4.57 9.58
CA LEU A 97 -3.10 -4.40 10.99
C LEU A 97 -2.26 -5.30 11.90
N VAL A 98 -2.12 -6.58 11.53
CA VAL A 98 -1.43 -7.59 12.34
C VAL A 98 0.08 -7.53 12.16
N GLY A 99 0.56 -7.23 10.96
CA GLY A 99 1.98 -7.17 10.61
C GLY A 99 2.79 -6.24 11.51
N PRO A 100 2.41 -4.95 11.63
CA PRO A 100 3.10 -4.01 12.52
C PRO A 100 3.06 -4.41 13.99
N THR A 101 1.95 -5.00 14.45
CA THR A 101 1.81 -5.47 15.84
C THR A 101 2.78 -6.62 16.13
N LEU A 102 2.94 -7.56 15.19
CA LEU A 102 3.92 -8.63 15.30
C LEU A 102 5.35 -8.11 15.19
N ALA A 103 5.60 -7.18 14.26
CA ALA A 103 6.91 -6.57 14.09
C ALA A 103 7.38 -5.81 15.34
N ALA A 104 6.46 -5.21 16.09
CA ALA A 104 6.77 -4.51 17.34
C ALA A 104 7.38 -5.44 18.41
N GLN A 105 7.13 -6.76 18.36
CA GLN A 105 7.75 -7.75 19.26
C GLN A 105 9.26 -7.87 19.02
N PHE A 106 9.75 -7.55 17.84
CA PHE A 106 11.18 -7.55 17.49
C PHE A 106 11.87 -6.19 17.71
N GLY A 107 11.15 -5.23 18.27
CA GLY A 107 11.61 -3.88 18.52
C GLY A 107 10.86 -2.85 17.68
N PHE A 108 10.65 -1.68 18.27
CA PHE A 108 9.84 -0.63 17.64
C PHE A 108 10.55 0.02 16.45
N LEU A 109 11.82 0.39 16.60
CA LEU A 109 12.56 1.16 15.59
C LEU A 109 12.76 0.42 14.26
N PRO A 110 13.19 -0.85 14.24
CA PRO A 110 13.32 -1.59 12.99
C PRO A 110 11.99 -1.72 12.24
N GLY A 111 10.92 -2.01 12.96
CA GLY A 111 9.57 -2.11 12.38
C GLY A 111 9.09 -0.79 11.80
N PHE A 112 9.31 0.31 12.49
CA PHE A 112 8.94 1.65 12.03
C PHE A 112 9.70 2.06 10.76
N ILE A 113 11.02 1.90 10.75
CA ILE A 113 11.85 2.20 9.57
C ILE A 113 11.40 1.35 8.37
N TRP A 114 11.15 0.05 8.59
CA TRP A 114 10.69 -0.85 7.54
C TRP A 114 9.34 -0.41 6.97
N ILE A 115 8.40 0.00 7.80
CA ILE A 115 7.09 0.49 7.35
C ILE A 115 7.26 1.77 6.52
N VAL A 116 7.99 2.77 7.04
CA VAL A 116 8.12 4.08 6.37
C VAL A 116 8.87 3.95 5.04
N VAL A 117 10.01 3.28 5.05
CA VAL A 117 10.85 3.12 3.86
C VAL A 117 10.28 2.07 2.92
N GLY A 118 9.83 0.94 3.45
CA GLY A 118 9.27 -0.16 2.67
C GLY A 118 8.00 0.21 1.92
N VAL A 119 7.11 0.98 2.54
CA VAL A 119 5.90 1.48 1.86
C VAL A 119 6.27 2.45 0.74
N ALA A 120 7.18 3.38 0.97
CA ALA A 120 7.56 4.37 -0.03
C ALA A 120 8.31 3.77 -1.23
N LEU A 121 9.28 2.88 -0.97
CA LEU A 121 10.17 2.33 -2.01
C LEU A 121 9.67 1.02 -2.62
N GLY A 122 8.92 0.23 -1.87
CA GLY A 122 8.46 -1.09 -2.28
C GLY A 122 6.95 -1.17 -2.50
N GLY A 123 6.16 -1.05 -1.43
CA GLY A 123 4.72 -1.30 -1.48
C GLY A 123 3.98 -0.45 -2.51
N ALA A 124 4.14 0.86 -2.45
CA ALA A 124 3.48 1.79 -3.38
C ALA A 124 3.96 1.60 -4.83
N VAL A 125 5.23 1.25 -5.03
CA VAL A 125 5.76 0.97 -6.37
C VAL A 125 5.19 -0.32 -6.92
N GLN A 126 5.14 -1.38 -6.12
CA GLN A 126 4.57 -2.66 -6.50
C GLN A 126 3.11 -2.52 -6.93
N ASP A 127 2.29 -1.84 -6.12
CA ASP A 127 0.87 -1.62 -6.44
C ASP A 127 0.72 -0.82 -7.73
N CYS A 128 1.51 0.22 -7.90
CA CYS A 128 1.52 1.02 -9.12
C CYS A 128 1.93 0.20 -10.35
N VAL A 129 2.96 -0.65 -10.24
CA VAL A 129 3.40 -1.55 -11.34
C VAL A 129 2.29 -2.49 -11.75
N ILE A 130 1.68 -3.19 -10.79
CA ILE A 130 0.63 -4.17 -11.06
C ILE A 130 -0.59 -3.48 -11.68
N LEU A 131 -1.00 -2.34 -11.14
CA LEU A 131 -2.13 -1.57 -11.66
C LEU A 131 -1.87 -1.08 -13.10
N CYS A 132 -0.72 -0.48 -13.36
CA CYS A 132 -0.35 -0.03 -14.70
C CYS A 132 -0.24 -1.19 -15.70
N ALA A 133 0.32 -2.33 -15.28
CA ALA A 133 0.39 -3.53 -16.12
C ALA A 133 -0.99 -4.07 -16.45
N SER A 134 -1.90 -4.12 -15.48
CA SER A 134 -3.28 -4.55 -15.67
C SER A 134 -4.04 -3.62 -16.62
N VAL A 135 -3.98 -2.30 -16.40
CA VAL A 135 -4.65 -1.30 -17.26
C VAL A 135 -4.14 -1.38 -18.70
N ARG A 136 -2.83 -1.61 -18.90
CA ARG A 136 -2.25 -1.77 -20.25
C ARG A 136 -2.67 -3.05 -20.97
N ARG A 137 -3.15 -4.04 -20.22
CA ARG A 137 -3.61 -5.35 -20.71
C ARG A 137 -5.11 -5.57 -20.53
N ASP A 138 -5.88 -4.51 -20.70
CA ASP A 138 -7.35 -4.56 -20.70
C ASP A 138 -7.96 -5.03 -19.37
N GLY A 139 -7.34 -4.69 -18.24
CA GLY A 139 -7.85 -5.04 -16.92
C GLY A 139 -7.62 -6.49 -16.51
N LYS A 140 -6.66 -7.20 -17.14
CA LYS A 140 -6.36 -8.60 -16.79
C LYS A 140 -5.86 -8.73 -15.35
N SER A 141 -6.27 -9.84 -14.72
CA SER A 141 -5.78 -10.22 -13.39
C SER A 141 -4.30 -10.62 -13.41
N LEU A 142 -3.64 -10.58 -12.24
CA LEU A 142 -2.24 -10.98 -12.11
C LEU A 142 -1.97 -12.40 -12.62
N GLY A 143 -2.88 -13.36 -12.35
CA GLY A 143 -2.77 -14.72 -12.83
C GLY A 143 -2.88 -14.84 -14.35
N GLN A 144 -3.76 -14.06 -14.96
CA GLN A 144 -3.87 -13.99 -16.42
C GLN A 144 -2.63 -13.36 -17.05
N MET A 145 -2.11 -12.29 -16.48
CA MET A 145 -0.87 -11.65 -16.94
C MET A 145 0.32 -12.62 -16.85
N ALA A 146 0.43 -13.36 -15.74
CA ALA A 146 1.49 -14.34 -15.56
C ALA A 146 1.39 -15.47 -16.60
N LYS A 147 0.17 -15.90 -16.95
CA LYS A 147 -0.06 -16.90 -18.01
C LYS A 147 0.38 -16.40 -19.38
N ASP A 148 0.05 -15.16 -19.70
CA ASP A 148 0.32 -14.58 -21.03
C ASP A 148 1.81 -14.27 -21.25
N GLU A 149 2.52 -13.84 -20.17
CA GLU A 149 3.93 -13.38 -20.28
C GLU A 149 4.94 -14.50 -19.99
N ILE A 150 4.64 -15.39 -19.05
CA ILE A 150 5.59 -16.41 -18.59
C ILE A 150 5.21 -17.80 -19.09
N GLY A 151 3.90 -18.07 -19.22
CA GLY A 151 3.37 -19.33 -19.71
C GLY A 151 2.30 -19.97 -18.81
N SER A 152 1.70 -21.04 -19.31
CA SER A 152 0.53 -21.69 -18.68
C SER A 152 0.83 -22.23 -17.28
N VAL A 153 2.03 -22.76 -17.05
CA VAL A 153 2.42 -23.28 -15.72
C VAL A 153 2.50 -22.15 -14.71
N ALA A 154 3.13 -21.02 -15.08
CA ALA A 154 3.24 -19.85 -14.21
C ALA A 154 1.86 -19.24 -13.92
N GLY A 155 0.97 -19.20 -14.91
CA GLY A 155 -0.41 -18.75 -14.73
C GLY A 155 -1.19 -19.63 -13.75
N LEU A 156 -1.08 -20.93 -13.87
CA LEU A 156 -1.75 -21.87 -12.97
C LEU A 156 -1.20 -21.78 -11.54
N THR A 157 0.12 -21.74 -11.37
CA THR A 157 0.75 -21.57 -10.05
C THR A 157 0.37 -20.25 -9.40
N ALA A 158 0.33 -19.14 -10.15
CA ALA A 158 -0.13 -17.85 -9.67
C ALA A 158 -1.58 -17.87 -9.21
N LEU A 159 -2.48 -18.50 -9.97
CA LEU A 159 -3.91 -18.65 -9.62
C LEU A 159 -4.08 -19.46 -8.34
N ILE A 160 -3.38 -20.59 -8.19
CA ILE A 160 -3.42 -21.42 -6.99
C ILE A 160 -2.89 -20.65 -5.78
N ALA A 161 -1.78 -19.93 -5.95
CA ALA A 161 -1.20 -19.11 -4.88
C ALA A 161 -2.14 -17.99 -4.43
N ILE A 162 -2.76 -17.27 -5.38
CA ILE A 162 -3.74 -16.22 -5.09
C ILE A 162 -4.95 -16.80 -4.35
N LEU A 163 -5.49 -17.92 -4.82
CA LEU A 163 -6.61 -18.60 -4.15
C LEU A 163 -6.24 -19.01 -2.72
N GLY A 164 -5.05 -19.59 -2.54
CA GLY A 164 -4.54 -19.94 -1.22
C GLY A 164 -4.43 -18.73 -0.28
N ILE A 165 -3.90 -17.61 -0.78
CA ILE A 165 -3.81 -16.35 -0.02
C ILE A 165 -5.21 -15.85 0.35
N MET A 166 -6.16 -15.86 -0.58
CA MET A 166 -7.55 -15.43 -0.31
C MET A 166 -8.20 -16.28 0.78
N VAL A 167 -8.06 -17.59 0.72
CA VAL A 167 -8.60 -18.49 1.75
C VAL A 167 -7.99 -18.23 3.13
N VAL A 168 -6.67 -17.97 3.19
CA VAL A 168 -5.98 -17.65 4.46
C VAL A 168 -6.43 -16.29 5.01
N LEU A 169 -6.60 -15.29 4.15
CA LEU A 169 -7.06 -13.96 4.55
C LEU A 169 -8.50 -13.99 5.04
N ASP A 170 -9.37 -14.73 4.36
CA ASP A 170 -10.78 -14.85 4.73
C ASP A 170 -10.97 -15.54 6.10
N ARG A 171 -10.23 -16.60 6.36
CA ARG A 171 -10.21 -17.26 7.68
C ARG A 171 -9.77 -16.33 8.81
N LYS A 172 -8.81 -15.44 8.57
CA LYS A 172 -8.36 -14.47 9.57
C LYS A 172 -9.41 -13.39 9.83
N SER A 173 -10.07 -12.88 8.81
CA SER A 173 -11.13 -11.88 8.96
C SER A 173 -12.33 -12.43 9.71
N THR A 174 -12.73 -13.65 9.45
CA THR A 174 -13.84 -14.33 10.14
C THR A 174 -13.55 -14.55 11.64
N ARG A 175 -12.32 -14.91 12.00
CA ARG A 175 -11.91 -15.08 13.41
C ARG A 175 -11.90 -13.76 14.18
N LEU A 176 -11.41 -12.67 13.57
CA LEU A 176 -11.41 -11.34 14.18
C LEU A 176 -12.85 -10.84 14.42
N ASN A 177 -13.74 -11.06 13.46
CA ASN A 177 -15.13 -10.66 13.58
C ASN A 177 -15.90 -11.48 14.66
N SER A 178 -15.58 -12.75 14.80
CA SER A 178 -16.17 -13.60 15.85
C SER A 178 -15.70 -13.21 17.27
N SER A 179 -14.45 -12.80 17.44
CA SER A 179 -13.93 -12.33 18.72
C SER A 179 -14.57 -11.01 19.16
N HIS A 180 -14.80 -10.08 18.23
CA HIS A 180 -15.51 -8.84 18.53
C HIS A 180 -16.99 -9.07 18.90
N SER A 181 -17.65 -10.01 18.25
CA SER A 181 -19.04 -10.34 18.57
C SER A 181 -19.18 -11.05 19.93
N GLN A 182 -18.18 -11.75 20.39
CA GLN A 182 -18.15 -12.35 21.74
C GLN A 182 -17.89 -11.31 22.83
N GLN A 183 -17.02 -10.34 22.60
CA GLN A 183 -16.77 -9.24 23.55
C GLN A 183 -18.00 -8.35 23.77
N SER A 184 -18.81 -8.11 22.74
CA SER A 184 -20.03 -7.33 22.86
C SER A 184 -21.17 -8.06 23.57
N ARG A 185 -21.04 -9.37 23.87
CA ARG A 185 -22.02 -10.18 24.58
C ARG A 185 -21.70 -10.41 26.06
N MET A 186 -20.60 -9.89 26.58
CA MET A 186 -20.35 -9.92 28.01
C MET A 186 -21.32 -8.97 28.71
N PRO A 187 -22.17 -9.46 29.65
CA PRO A 187 -23.00 -8.58 30.43
C PRO A 187 -22.10 -7.68 31.26
N SER A 188 -22.35 -6.38 31.23
CA SER A 188 -21.75 -5.46 32.18
C SER A 188 -22.23 -5.92 33.57
N SER A 189 -21.37 -6.58 34.34
CA SER A 189 -21.60 -6.83 35.74
C SER A 189 -21.72 -5.49 36.44
N ALA A 190 -22.92 -5.23 36.96
CA ALA A 190 -23.23 -4.13 37.84
C ALA A 190 -22.37 -4.17 39.11
#